data_887b9fbeca21eebf3de0ca1096986eba
#
_entry.id   887b9fbeca21eebf3de0ca1096986eba
#
_cell.length_a   1.000
_cell.length_b   1.000
_cell.length_c   1.000
_cell.angle_alpha   90.00
_cell.angle_beta   90.00
_cell.angle_gamma   90.00
#
_symmetry.space_group_name_H-M   'P 1'
#
loop_
_entity.id
_entity.type
_entity.pdbx_description
1 polymer ?
#
loop_
_entity_poly.entity_id
_entity_poly.type
_entity_poly.pdbx_seq_one_letter_code
_entity_poly.pdbx_strand_id
1 'polypeptide(L)'
;MRDFSKMRHSGFKAYDIRGIVPTEVNEELAYRVARAYAQLYHPKKISVGYDIRPSSLSIADAVIQGMNDAGVDVYNIGLCGTEMMYFTTFYYGLDGGFMITASHNPANNNGIKIVREKGIPVSADTGLKDIERVAFSSEFENCAEKGHVYTKEIIEDYIQSLLSFVDISKMKPLKIVVNAGNGCANICFENLKKYLPFHFTEQYMKPNATFPHGVPNPMLEECRRPLINQVLLDGADMGVAWDGDFDRCFFIDHKGNFVEGYYMVALLSRYFLNRYKG
;
A
#
# COMPACT_ATOMS: atom_id res chain seq x y z
N MET A 1 19.80 5.60 25.78
CA MET A 1 18.59 4.78 25.53
C MET A 1 17.38 5.70 25.70
N ARG A 2 16.55 5.87 24.68
CA ARG A 2 15.26 6.53 24.85
C ARG A 2 14.38 5.63 25.71
N ASP A 3 13.70 6.19 26.70
CA ASP A 3 12.80 5.45 27.58
C ASP A 3 11.60 4.92 26.79
N PHE A 4 11.71 3.69 26.32
CA PHE A 4 10.72 3.00 25.52
C PHE A 4 9.41 2.71 26.27
N SER A 5 9.47 2.75 27.62
CA SER A 5 8.31 2.50 28.49
C SER A 5 7.19 3.55 28.32
N LYS A 6 7.51 4.69 27.69
CA LYS A 6 6.56 5.78 27.41
C LYS A 6 5.91 5.70 26.03
N MET A 7 6.36 4.80 25.15
CA MET A 7 5.68 4.57 23.87
C MET A 7 4.34 3.88 24.11
N ARG A 8 3.30 4.44 23.51
CA ARG A 8 1.96 3.91 23.65
C ARG A 8 1.78 2.74 22.70
N HIS A 9 1.25 1.64 23.20
CA HIS A 9 0.75 0.51 22.40
C HIS A 9 -0.41 0.90 21.46
N SER A 10 -0.86 2.16 21.51
CA SER A 10 -2.01 2.68 20.77
C SER A 10 -1.87 2.61 19.25
N GLY A 11 -0.64 2.46 18.73
CA GLY A 11 -0.39 2.30 17.29
C GLY A 11 -0.84 0.93 16.73
N PHE A 12 -0.89 -0.12 17.52
CA PHE A 12 -1.32 -1.44 17.05
C PHE A 12 -2.84 -1.51 16.94
N LYS A 13 -3.35 -1.75 15.73
CA LYS A 13 -4.78 -1.85 15.42
C LYS A 13 -5.18 -3.28 15.07
N ALA A 14 -6.40 -3.48 14.59
CA ALA A 14 -6.87 -4.82 14.24
C ALA A 14 -6.13 -5.43 13.03
N TYR A 15 -5.72 -4.60 12.07
CA TYR A 15 -5.17 -5.09 10.78
C TYR A 15 -3.78 -4.56 10.45
N ASP A 16 -3.30 -3.52 11.13
CA ASP A 16 -2.03 -2.87 10.88
C ASP A 16 -1.54 -2.09 12.10
N ILE A 17 -0.38 -1.45 11.96
CA ILE A 17 0.10 -0.44 12.90
C ILE A 17 -0.21 0.91 12.28
N ARG A 18 -0.84 1.82 13.05
CA ARG A 18 -1.22 3.13 12.56
C ARG A 18 -1.34 4.15 13.69
N GLY A 19 -0.75 5.32 13.52
CA GLY A 19 -0.81 6.35 14.55
C GLY A 19 -0.15 7.67 14.14
N ILE A 20 -0.18 8.62 15.07
CA ILE A 20 0.42 9.95 14.91
C ILE A 20 1.95 9.87 15.00
N VAL A 21 2.63 10.49 14.04
CA VAL A 21 4.10 10.61 14.05
C VAL A 21 4.49 11.89 14.79
N PRO A 22 5.50 11.85 15.68
CA PRO A 22 6.33 10.70 16.07
C PRO A 22 5.86 9.99 17.36
N THR A 23 4.68 10.33 17.89
CA THR A 23 4.26 9.94 19.24
C THR A 23 3.76 8.51 19.36
N GLU A 24 3.14 7.96 18.31
CA GLU A 24 2.58 6.62 18.27
C GLU A 24 3.30 5.71 17.26
N VAL A 25 3.78 6.30 16.16
CA VAL A 25 4.59 5.62 15.15
C VAL A 25 5.85 6.42 14.91
N ASN A 26 7.00 5.77 14.95
CA ASN A 26 8.31 6.38 14.70
C ASN A 26 9.34 5.32 14.30
N GLU A 27 10.55 5.74 14.02
CA GLU A 27 11.66 4.91 13.58
C GLU A 27 12.04 3.83 14.62
N GLU A 28 12.00 4.16 15.90
CA GLU A 28 12.33 3.18 16.96
C GLU A 28 11.29 2.06 17.00
N LEU A 29 9.99 2.39 16.93
CA LEU A 29 8.94 1.38 16.84
C LEU A 29 9.12 0.51 15.60
N ALA A 30 9.37 1.13 14.45
CA ALA A 30 9.54 0.44 13.18
C ALA A 30 10.71 -0.55 13.21
N TYR A 31 11.86 -0.12 13.74
CA TYR A 31 13.01 -0.99 13.95
C TYR A 31 12.65 -2.19 14.83
N ARG A 32 12.00 -1.96 15.97
CA ARG A 32 11.65 -3.03 16.92
C ARG A 32 10.60 -3.98 16.36
N VAL A 33 9.63 -3.47 15.59
CA VAL A 33 8.64 -4.29 14.87
C VAL A 33 9.33 -5.20 13.85
N ALA A 34 10.30 -4.68 13.10
CA ALA A 34 11.09 -5.47 12.17
C ALA A 34 11.88 -6.57 12.90
N ARG A 35 12.55 -6.25 14.01
CA ARG A 35 13.29 -7.22 14.84
C ARG A 35 12.37 -8.29 15.40
N ALA A 36 11.18 -7.89 15.89
CA ALA A 36 10.17 -8.83 16.41
C ALA A 36 9.66 -9.78 15.31
N TYR A 37 9.40 -9.24 14.12
CA TYR A 37 9.02 -10.06 12.96
C TYR A 37 10.11 -11.06 12.62
N ALA A 38 11.37 -10.62 12.51
CA ALA A 38 12.50 -11.50 12.22
C ALA A 38 12.65 -12.61 13.26
N GLN A 39 12.47 -12.30 14.54
CA GLN A 39 12.56 -13.29 15.63
C GLN A 39 11.39 -14.30 15.61
N LEU A 40 10.19 -13.89 15.22
CA LEU A 40 9.01 -14.76 15.24
C LEU A 40 8.90 -15.64 13.99
N TYR A 41 9.26 -15.09 12.81
CA TYR A 41 9.01 -15.77 11.54
C TYR A 41 10.27 -16.27 10.84
N HIS A 42 11.46 -15.90 11.30
CA HIS A 42 12.76 -16.33 10.75
C HIS A 42 12.88 -16.19 9.22
N PRO A 43 12.46 -15.04 8.63
CA PRO A 43 12.55 -14.84 7.20
C PRO A 43 14.01 -14.79 6.75
N LYS A 44 14.27 -15.17 5.50
CA LYS A 44 15.59 -15.00 4.85
C LYS A 44 15.62 -13.74 4.00
N LYS A 45 14.50 -13.41 3.37
CA LYS A 45 14.38 -12.28 2.44
C LYS A 45 12.98 -11.70 2.48
N ILE A 46 12.88 -10.36 2.55
CA ILE A 46 11.62 -9.63 2.60
C ILE A 46 11.61 -8.44 1.64
N SER A 47 10.41 -7.91 1.34
CA SER A 47 10.26 -6.64 0.64
C SER A 47 9.95 -5.49 1.60
N VAL A 48 10.44 -4.27 1.27
CA VAL A 48 10.04 -3.04 1.95
C VAL A 48 9.69 -2.00 0.91
N GLY A 49 8.49 -1.40 1.06
CA GLY A 49 8.03 -0.27 0.28
C GLY A 49 7.40 0.79 1.14
N TYR A 50 7.22 2.00 0.60
CA TYR A 50 6.67 3.12 1.35
C TYR A 50 5.85 4.06 0.47
N ASP A 51 4.91 4.78 1.11
CA ASP A 51 4.09 5.80 0.45
C ASP A 51 4.78 7.18 0.47
N ILE A 52 4.06 8.21 -0.04
CA ILE A 52 4.57 9.57 -0.21
C ILE A 52 4.67 10.37 1.09
N ARG A 53 4.26 9.89 2.26
CA ARG A 53 4.23 10.67 3.50
C ARG A 53 5.62 11.11 3.92
N PRO A 54 5.78 12.29 4.54
CA PRO A 54 7.10 12.84 4.87
C PRO A 54 7.94 11.93 5.76
N SER A 55 7.29 11.15 6.64
CA SER A 55 7.95 10.21 7.56
C SER A 55 8.13 8.80 6.99
N SER A 56 7.60 8.50 5.78
CA SER A 56 7.57 7.13 5.30
C SER A 56 8.97 6.60 4.98
N LEU A 57 9.83 7.43 4.39
CA LEU A 57 11.20 7.03 4.07
C LEU A 57 12.01 6.69 5.33
N SER A 58 12.00 7.57 6.35
CA SER A 58 12.78 7.33 7.59
C SER A 58 12.28 6.11 8.38
N ILE A 59 10.97 5.87 8.37
CA ILE A 59 10.37 4.68 8.99
C ILE A 59 10.71 3.41 8.19
N ALA A 60 10.71 3.48 6.84
CA ALA A 60 11.15 2.37 5.99
C ALA A 60 12.62 2.03 6.21
N ASP A 61 13.49 3.04 6.31
CA ASP A 61 14.91 2.84 6.61
C ASP A 61 15.12 2.14 7.96
N ALA A 62 14.31 2.48 8.96
CA ALA A 62 14.37 1.82 10.27
C ALA A 62 13.92 0.34 10.20
N VAL A 63 12.89 0.02 9.40
CA VAL A 63 12.49 -1.38 9.13
C VAL A 63 13.63 -2.14 8.43
N ILE A 64 14.21 -1.53 7.39
CA ILE A 64 15.33 -2.11 6.62
C ILE A 64 16.50 -2.39 7.56
N GLN A 65 16.88 -1.43 8.40
CA GLN A 65 17.95 -1.59 9.37
C GLN A 65 17.64 -2.73 10.36
N GLY A 66 16.42 -2.79 10.89
CA GLY A 66 16.02 -3.85 11.84
C GLY A 66 16.13 -5.24 11.23
N MET A 67 15.71 -5.41 9.98
CA MET A 67 15.83 -6.67 9.23
C MET A 67 17.30 -7.01 8.93
N ASN A 68 18.06 -6.04 8.46
CA ASN A 68 19.47 -6.19 8.16
C ASN A 68 20.28 -6.61 9.40
N ASP A 69 20.04 -5.98 10.56
CA ASP A 69 20.66 -6.35 11.84
C ASP A 69 20.24 -7.74 12.34
N ALA A 70 19.13 -8.27 11.85
CA ALA A 70 18.69 -9.64 12.10
C ALA A 70 19.23 -10.67 11.09
N GLY A 71 20.09 -10.27 10.15
CA GLY A 71 20.64 -11.14 9.11
C GLY A 71 19.68 -11.43 7.95
N VAL A 72 18.65 -10.60 7.74
CA VAL A 72 17.62 -10.77 6.71
C VAL A 72 17.92 -9.89 5.52
N ASP A 73 17.89 -10.47 4.32
CA ASP A 73 18.02 -9.73 3.05
C ASP A 73 16.76 -8.90 2.78
N VAL A 74 16.93 -7.65 2.35
CA VAL A 74 15.85 -6.73 2.08
C VAL A 74 15.82 -6.30 0.62
N TYR A 75 14.69 -6.48 -0.03
CA TYR A 75 14.36 -5.94 -1.34
C TYR A 75 13.62 -4.62 -1.15
N ASN A 76 14.36 -3.52 -1.19
CA ASN A 76 13.79 -2.18 -1.13
C ASN A 76 13.19 -1.83 -2.50
N ILE A 77 11.86 -1.75 -2.56
CA ILE A 77 11.12 -1.39 -3.78
C ILE A 77 10.80 0.09 -3.87
N GLY A 78 11.22 0.87 -2.88
CA GLY A 78 11.10 2.32 -2.89
C GLY A 78 9.66 2.81 -2.74
N LEU A 79 9.39 3.96 -3.36
CA LEU A 79 8.07 4.58 -3.36
C LEU A 79 7.07 3.75 -4.18
N CYS A 80 6.00 3.28 -3.53
CA CYS A 80 5.02 2.38 -4.14
C CYS A 80 3.65 2.47 -3.45
N GLY A 81 2.70 1.69 -3.93
CA GLY A 81 1.46 1.44 -3.20
C GLY A 81 1.44 0.07 -2.52
N THR A 82 0.46 -0.13 -1.68
CA THR A 82 0.31 -1.36 -0.88
C THR A 82 0.25 -2.60 -1.77
N GLU A 83 -0.53 -2.57 -2.85
CA GLU A 83 -0.69 -3.68 -3.79
C GLU A 83 0.64 -4.07 -4.49
N MET A 84 1.51 -3.11 -4.75
CA MET A 84 2.82 -3.35 -5.34
C MET A 84 3.74 -4.12 -4.38
N MET A 85 3.69 -3.80 -3.08
CA MET A 85 4.46 -4.53 -2.07
C MET A 85 3.93 -5.96 -1.90
N TYR A 86 2.60 -6.15 -1.88
CA TYR A 86 2.00 -7.49 -1.83
C TYR A 86 2.39 -8.32 -3.05
N PHE A 87 2.28 -7.72 -4.25
CA PHE A 87 2.74 -8.32 -5.50
C PHE A 87 4.21 -8.76 -5.41
N THR A 88 5.09 -7.88 -4.95
CA THR A 88 6.52 -8.16 -4.83
C THR A 88 6.78 -9.37 -3.94
N THR A 89 6.12 -9.42 -2.78
CA THR A 89 6.27 -10.54 -1.84
C THR A 89 5.84 -11.86 -2.47
N PHE A 90 4.70 -11.88 -3.14
CA PHE A 90 4.16 -13.06 -3.80
C PHE A 90 4.97 -13.45 -5.05
N TYR A 91 5.21 -12.49 -5.95
CA TYR A 91 5.76 -12.75 -7.29
C TYR A 91 7.23 -13.22 -7.25
N TYR A 92 8.03 -12.62 -6.36
CA TYR A 92 9.43 -13.02 -6.20
C TYR A 92 9.64 -14.09 -5.13
N GLY A 93 8.59 -14.64 -4.55
CA GLY A 93 8.69 -15.69 -3.55
C GLY A 93 9.47 -15.27 -2.31
N LEU A 94 9.16 -14.07 -1.78
CA LEU A 94 9.76 -13.56 -0.57
C LEU A 94 9.03 -14.08 0.67
N ASP A 95 9.72 -14.11 1.81
CA ASP A 95 9.20 -14.67 3.06
C ASP A 95 8.28 -13.68 3.81
N GLY A 96 8.18 -12.44 3.32
CA GLY A 96 7.31 -11.41 3.85
C GLY A 96 7.53 -10.05 3.24
N GLY A 97 6.79 -9.06 3.76
CA GLY A 97 6.93 -7.69 3.27
C GLY A 97 6.36 -6.66 4.24
N PHE A 98 6.87 -5.43 4.13
CA PHE A 98 6.48 -4.28 4.92
C PHE A 98 6.11 -3.13 4.00
N MET A 99 4.91 -2.56 4.19
CA MET A 99 4.47 -1.34 3.54
C MET A 99 4.31 -0.24 4.57
N ILE A 100 5.07 0.83 4.39
CA ILE A 100 5.01 2.00 5.26
C ILE A 100 3.98 2.98 4.70
N THR A 101 2.83 3.05 5.36
CA THR A 101 1.69 3.86 4.92
C THR A 101 0.67 4.06 6.03
N ALA A 102 -0.08 5.15 5.95
CA ALA A 102 -1.31 5.31 6.70
C ALA A 102 -2.53 5.48 5.78
N SER A 103 -2.42 5.04 4.50
CA SER A 103 -3.53 5.00 3.54
C SER A 103 -4.23 6.38 3.42
N HIS A 104 -5.48 6.45 3.85
CA HIS A 104 -6.33 7.64 3.81
C HIS A 104 -6.33 8.48 5.11
N ASN A 105 -5.40 8.24 6.03
CA ASN A 105 -5.29 9.04 7.26
C ASN A 105 -4.66 10.42 6.97
N PRO A 106 -4.83 11.41 7.86
CA PRO A 106 -4.16 12.71 7.76
C PRO A 106 -2.65 12.62 7.57
N ALA A 107 -2.04 13.67 7.00
CA ALA A 107 -0.62 13.70 6.62
C ALA A 107 0.35 13.48 7.79
N ASN A 108 -0.05 13.83 9.02
CA ASN A 108 0.74 13.64 10.24
C ASN A 108 0.65 12.23 10.83
N ASN A 109 -0.09 11.33 10.18
CA ASN A 109 -0.15 9.91 10.54
C ASN A 109 0.78 9.10 9.65
N ASN A 110 1.26 7.97 10.20
CA ASN A 110 1.89 6.92 9.42
C ASN A 110 1.55 5.55 10.02
N GLY A 111 2.04 4.48 9.39
CA GLY A 111 1.78 3.14 9.83
C GLY A 111 2.61 2.09 9.10
N ILE A 112 2.39 0.83 9.46
CA ILE A 112 3.09 -0.31 8.90
C ILE A 112 2.09 -1.43 8.64
N LYS A 113 1.90 -1.80 7.38
CA LYS A 113 1.22 -3.03 6.99
C LYS A 113 2.27 -4.13 6.80
N ILE A 114 1.98 -5.31 7.31
CA ILE A 114 2.91 -6.44 7.31
C ILE A 114 2.24 -7.63 6.64
N VAL A 115 2.99 -8.31 5.80
CA VAL A 115 2.58 -9.59 5.23
C VAL A 115 3.64 -10.66 5.46
N ARG A 116 3.20 -11.92 5.50
CA ARG A 116 4.06 -13.10 5.43
C ARG A 116 4.22 -13.54 3.98
N GLU A 117 4.83 -14.71 3.80
CA GLU A 117 4.95 -15.38 2.51
C GLU A 117 3.62 -15.38 1.74
N LYS A 118 3.69 -15.33 0.41
CA LYS A 118 2.52 -15.26 -0.49
C LYS A 118 1.64 -14.03 -0.32
N GLY A 119 2.11 -12.99 0.39
CA GLY A 119 1.35 -11.78 0.65
C GLY A 119 0.24 -11.95 1.69
N ILE A 120 0.31 -12.95 2.58
CA ILE A 120 -0.70 -13.20 3.62
C ILE A 120 -0.63 -12.10 4.69
N PRO A 121 -1.69 -11.29 4.89
CA PRO A 121 -1.66 -10.20 5.87
C PRO A 121 -1.47 -10.68 7.31
N VAL A 122 -0.69 -9.90 8.07
CA VAL A 122 -0.53 -10.07 9.52
C VAL A 122 -1.48 -9.11 10.23
N SER A 123 -2.52 -9.67 10.87
CA SER A 123 -3.51 -8.95 11.67
C SER A 123 -3.39 -9.29 13.16
N ALA A 124 -4.20 -8.64 14.00
CA ALA A 124 -4.27 -8.92 15.43
C ALA A 124 -4.49 -10.41 15.74
N ASP A 125 -5.25 -11.11 14.88
CA ASP A 125 -5.59 -12.52 15.06
C ASP A 125 -4.60 -13.48 14.39
N THR A 126 -3.69 -12.96 13.54
CA THR A 126 -2.73 -13.77 12.77
C THR A 126 -1.26 -13.47 13.08
N GLY A 127 -0.98 -12.78 14.20
CA GLY A 127 0.38 -12.59 14.70
C GLY A 127 0.78 -11.17 15.07
N LEU A 128 -0.01 -10.12 14.75
CA LEU A 128 0.36 -8.74 15.07
C LEU A 128 0.48 -8.49 16.57
N LYS A 129 -0.34 -9.15 17.40
CA LYS A 129 -0.24 -9.09 18.88
C LYS A 129 1.05 -9.74 19.40
N ASP A 130 1.53 -10.80 18.74
CA ASP A 130 2.79 -11.41 19.10
C ASP A 130 3.97 -10.52 18.72
N ILE A 131 3.90 -9.88 17.55
CA ILE A 131 4.89 -8.87 17.13
C ILE A 131 4.90 -7.72 18.14
N GLU A 132 3.74 -7.19 18.55
CA GLU A 132 3.64 -6.16 19.59
C GLU A 132 4.33 -6.60 20.87
N ARG A 133 3.94 -7.74 21.41
CA ARG A 133 4.52 -8.29 22.66
C ARG A 133 6.04 -8.39 22.57
N VAL A 134 6.57 -8.97 21.50
CA VAL A 134 8.02 -9.14 21.31
C VAL A 134 8.71 -7.80 21.12
N ALA A 135 8.13 -6.89 20.33
CA ALA A 135 8.69 -5.56 20.08
C ALA A 135 8.86 -4.74 21.37
N PHE A 136 7.96 -4.89 22.34
CA PHE A 136 8.02 -4.14 23.60
C PHE A 136 8.76 -4.83 24.73
N SER A 137 8.89 -6.15 24.71
CA SER A 137 9.48 -6.92 25.83
C SER A 137 10.89 -7.46 25.57
N SER A 138 11.31 -7.54 24.30
CA SER A 138 12.59 -8.17 23.94
C SER A 138 13.72 -7.16 23.80
N GLU A 139 14.91 -7.57 24.22
CA GLU A 139 16.17 -7.01 23.73
C GLU A 139 16.61 -7.81 22.52
N PHE A 140 17.18 -7.13 21.51
CA PHE A 140 17.57 -7.76 20.26
C PHE A 140 19.08 -7.74 20.10
N GLU A 141 19.66 -8.92 19.97
CA GLU A 141 21.07 -9.07 19.61
C GLU A 141 21.22 -9.05 18.09
N ASN A 142 22.21 -8.34 17.58
CA ASN A 142 22.47 -8.30 16.16
C ASN A 142 23.09 -9.61 15.68
N CYS A 143 22.68 -10.05 14.50
CA CYS A 143 23.31 -11.18 13.85
C CYS A 143 24.78 -10.82 13.52
N ALA A 144 25.67 -11.79 13.65
CA ALA A 144 27.10 -11.60 13.32
C ALA A 144 27.28 -11.27 11.84
N GLU A 145 26.49 -11.89 10.98
CA GLU A 145 26.42 -11.61 9.55
C GLU A 145 25.12 -10.87 9.26
N LYS A 146 25.25 -9.61 8.83
CA LYS A 146 24.09 -8.79 8.49
C LYS A 146 23.53 -9.22 7.14
N GLY A 147 22.22 -9.03 6.97
CA GLY A 147 21.58 -9.17 5.67
C GLY A 147 22.03 -8.09 4.66
N HIS A 148 21.68 -8.27 3.40
CA HIS A 148 21.96 -7.31 2.34
C HIS A 148 20.73 -6.50 1.97
N VAL A 149 20.94 -5.30 1.46
CA VAL A 149 19.87 -4.43 0.94
C VAL A 149 20.02 -4.31 -0.57
N TYR A 150 18.98 -4.73 -1.29
CA TYR A 150 18.90 -4.67 -2.75
C TYR A 150 17.82 -3.67 -3.16
N THR A 151 18.15 -2.71 -4.01
CA THR A 151 17.11 -1.92 -4.70
C THR A 151 16.50 -2.77 -5.80
N LYS A 152 15.18 -2.87 -5.81
CA LYS A 152 14.45 -3.72 -6.77
C LYS A 152 13.41 -2.92 -7.54
N GLU A 153 13.66 -2.74 -8.83
CA GLU A 153 12.68 -2.19 -9.77
C GLU A 153 11.63 -3.26 -10.08
N ILE A 154 10.35 -2.93 -9.85
CA ILE A 154 9.25 -3.89 -9.97
C ILE A 154 8.14 -3.46 -10.93
N ILE A 155 8.20 -2.20 -11.40
CA ILE A 155 7.06 -1.59 -12.10
C ILE A 155 6.68 -2.36 -13.36
N GLU A 156 7.64 -2.80 -14.17
CA GLU A 156 7.35 -3.51 -15.41
C GLU A 156 6.70 -4.87 -15.13
N ASP A 157 7.25 -5.66 -14.20
CA ASP A 157 6.68 -6.96 -13.82
C ASP A 157 5.26 -6.81 -13.25
N TYR A 158 5.04 -5.74 -12.44
CA TYR A 158 3.72 -5.43 -11.89
C TYR A 158 2.72 -5.09 -13.00
N ILE A 159 3.10 -4.23 -13.95
CA ILE A 159 2.22 -3.87 -15.09
C ILE A 159 1.90 -5.09 -15.94
N GLN A 160 2.89 -5.93 -16.27
CA GLN A 160 2.65 -7.13 -17.05
C GLN A 160 1.73 -8.12 -16.31
N SER A 161 1.86 -8.23 -14.99
CA SER A 161 0.94 -8.99 -14.16
C SER A 161 -0.49 -8.46 -14.24
N LEU A 162 -0.69 -7.14 -14.12
CA LEU A 162 -2.02 -6.52 -14.26
C LEU A 162 -2.62 -6.79 -15.64
N LEU A 163 -1.85 -6.62 -16.71
CA LEU A 163 -2.29 -6.85 -18.08
C LEU A 163 -2.68 -8.31 -18.34
N SER A 164 -2.08 -9.27 -17.61
CA SER A 164 -2.42 -10.68 -17.72
C SER A 164 -3.85 -11.02 -17.27
N PHE A 165 -4.49 -10.18 -16.50
CA PHE A 165 -5.88 -10.38 -16.05
C PHE A 165 -6.91 -10.06 -17.12
N VAL A 166 -6.56 -9.29 -18.16
CA VAL A 166 -7.51 -8.74 -19.13
C VAL A 166 -7.09 -9.02 -20.57
N ASP A 167 -8.05 -9.05 -21.46
CA ASP A 167 -7.82 -9.10 -22.91
C ASP A 167 -8.08 -7.69 -23.48
N ILE A 168 -7.01 -6.93 -23.66
CA ILE A 168 -7.09 -5.54 -24.13
C ILE A 168 -7.75 -5.44 -25.50
N SER A 169 -7.58 -6.44 -26.38
CA SER A 169 -8.17 -6.45 -27.71
C SER A 169 -9.70 -6.44 -27.71
N LYS A 170 -10.32 -6.82 -26.61
CA LYS A 170 -11.77 -6.80 -26.40
C LYS A 170 -12.29 -5.55 -25.72
N MET A 171 -11.40 -4.66 -25.28
CA MET A 171 -11.80 -3.43 -24.64
C MET A 171 -12.30 -2.42 -25.69
N LYS A 172 -13.41 -1.75 -25.37
CA LYS A 172 -13.90 -0.64 -26.16
C LYS A 172 -13.24 0.66 -25.67
N PRO A 173 -12.92 1.61 -26.55
CA PRO A 173 -12.43 2.91 -26.10
C PRO A 173 -13.49 3.60 -25.24
N LEU A 174 -13.08 4.08 -24.07
CA LEU A 174 -13.91 4.80 -23.12
C LEU A 174 -13.24 6.13 -22.77
N LYS A 175 -14.05 7.12 -22.39
CA LYS A 175 -13.61 8.35 -21.75
C LYS A 175 -13.66 8.15 -20.24
N ILE A 176 -12.54 8.22 -19.55
CA ILE A 176 -12.45 7.96 -18.11
C ILE A 176 -11.78 9.13 -17.41
N VAL A 177 -12.43 9.66 -16.38
CA VAL A 177 -11.79 10.60 -15.46
C VAL A 177 -11.11 9.80 -14.34
N VAL A 178 -9.84 10.06 -14.10
CA VAL A 178 -9.07 9.40 -13.05
C VAL A 178 -8.58 10.39 -12.00
N ASN A 179 -8.62 10.02 -10.73
CA ASN A 179 -8.25 10.87 -9.61
C ASN A 179 -7.38 10.09 -8.61
N ALA A 180 -6.10 10.43 -8.52
CA ALA A 180 -5.15 9.82 -7.58
C ALA A 180 -5.13 10.50 -6.21
N GLY A 181 -5.90 11.59 -5.99
CA GLY A 181 -5.92 12.31 -4.72
C GLY A 181 -4.55 12.79 -4.23
N ASN A 182 -3.60 13.02 -5.14
CA ASN A 182 -2.19 13.28 -4.84
C ASN A 182 -1.47 12.13 -4.10
N GLY A 183 -2.02 10.91 -4.13
CA GLY A 183 -1.45 9.69 -3.56
C GLY A 183 -0.50 8.96 -4.49
N CYS A 184 -0.29 7.65 -4.24
CA CYS A 184 0.69 6.82 -4.94
C CYS A 184 0.18 6.21 -6.26
N ALA A 185 -1.13 6.28 -6.57
CA ALA A 185 -1.70 5.61 -7.75
C ALA A 185 -1.04 5.99 -9.08
N ASN A 186 -0.53 7.22 -9.19
CA ASN A 186 0.15 7.69 -10.39
C ASN A 186 1.38 6.86 -10.76
N ILE A 187 2.06 6.27 -9.78
CA ILE A 187 3.27 5.45 -10.00
C ILE A 187 2.96 4.26 -10.92
N CYS A 188 1.83 3.62 -10.66
CA CYS A 188 1.32 2.53 -11.51
C CYS A 188 0.63 3.06 -12.76
N PHE A 189 -0.26 4.06 -12.61
CA PHE A 189 -1.12 4.55 -13.68
C PHE A 189 -0.36 5.07 -14.89
N GLU A 190 0.71 5.85 -14.72
CA GLU A 190 1.54 6.38 -15.80
C GLU A 190 2.13 5.30 -16.71
N ASN A 191 2.40 4.13 -16.16
CA ASN A 191 2.91 3.00 -16.91
C ASN A 191 1.78 2.15 -17.51
N LEU A 192 0.69 1.94 -16.77
CA LEU A 192 -0.45 1.13 -17.21
C LEU A 192 -1.22 1.81 -18.35
N LYS A 193 -1.46 3.13 -18.28
CA LYS A 193 -2.28 3.86 -19.27
C LYS A 193 -1.79 3.73 -20.70
N LYS A 194 -0.50 3.49 -20.91
CA LYS A 194 0.12 3.34 -22.25
C LYS A 194 -0.40 2.12 -23.02
N TYR A 195 -0.94 1.13 -22.30
CA TYR A 195 -1.45 -0.12 -22.86
C TYR A 195 -2.98 -0.13 -23.04
N LEU A 196 -3.68 0.87 -22.47
CA LEU A 196 -5.14 0.88 -22.42
C LEU A 196 -5.73 1.71 -23.56
N PRO A 197 -6.80 1.25 -24.24
CA PRO A 197 -7.42 1.98 -25.37
C PRO A 197 -8.36 3.09 -24.90
N PHE A 198 -8.10 3.73 -23.76
CA PHE A 198 -8.98 4.71 -23.14
C PHE A 198 -8.46 6.13 -23.30
N HIS A 199 -9.38 7.11 -23.26
CA HIS A 199 -9.08 8.53 -23.18
C HIS A 199 -9.22 8.98 -21.73
N PHE A 200 -8.14 9.47 -21.15
CA PHE A 200 -8.10 9.83 -19.74
C PHE A 200 -8.12 11.35 -19.54
N THR A 201 -9.01 11.82 -18.65
CA THR A 201 -8.88 13.12 -17.98
C THR A 201 -8.30 12.86 -16.59
N GLU A 202 -7.18 13.50 -16.30
CA GLU A 202 -6.38 13.21 -15.10
C GLU A 202 -6.54 14.31 -14.05
N GLN A 203 -6.89 13.94 -12.81
CA GLN A 203 -7.01 14.84 -11.67
C GLN A 203 -6.07 14.42 -10.54
N TYR A 204 -5.38 15.40 -9.95
CA TYR A 204 -4.55 15.24 -8.74
C TYR A 204 -3.55 14.08 -8.84
N MET A 205 -3.00 13.85 -10.04
CA MET A 205 -2.09 12.71 -10.31
C MET A 205 -0.71 12.92 -9.71
N LYS A 206 -0.24 14.17 -9.55
CA LYS A 206 1.09 14.43 -8.98
C LYS A 206 1.12 14.09 -7.50
N PRO A 207 1.96 13.12 -7.06
CA PRO A 207 2.11 12.77 -5.66
C PRO A 207 2.50 13.99 -4.81
N ASN A 208 1.79 14.22 -3.69
CA ASN A 208 2.07 15.34 -2.81
C ASN A 208 1.63 15.02 -1.37
N ALA A 209 2.60 14.86 -0.50
CA ALA A 209 2.42 14.47 0.90
C ALA A 209 1.61 15.48 1.74
N THR A 210 1.43 16.72 1.27
CA THR A 210 0.62 17.73 1.97
C THR A 210 -0.87 17.59 1.69
N PHE A 211 -1.24 16.74 0.70
CA PHE A 211 -2.62 16.54 0.24
C PHE A 211 -3.39 17.86 0.02
N PRO A 212 -2.96 18.72 -0.93
CA PRO A 212 -3.50 20.07 -1.09
C PRO A 212 -4.99 20.10 -1.48
N HIS A 213 -5.54 18.96 -1.94
CA HIS A 213 -6.95 18.81 -2.30
C HIS A 213 -7.74 17.96 -1.28
N GLY A 214 -7.21 17.86 -0.06
CA GLY A 214 -7.75 17.00 0.99
C GLY A 214 -7.12 15.60 1.00
N VAL A 215 -7.29 14.90 2.12
CA VAL A 215 -6.80 13.52 2.26
C VAL A 215 -7.52 12.63 1.26
N PRO A 216 -6.81 11.78 0.48
CA PRO A 216 -7.42 10.93 -0.54
C PRO A 216 -8.26 9.81 0.08
N ASN A 217 -9.51 10.12 0.40
CA ASN A 217 -10.50 9.20 0.93
C ASN A 217 -11.82 9.25 0.14
N PRO A 218 -11.91 8.58 -1.01
CA PRO A 218 -13.12 8.61 -1.83
C PRO A 218 -14.36 7.97 -1.20
N MET A 219 -14.27 7.39 0.00
CA MET A 219 -15.44 7.01 0.80
C MET A 219 -16.25 8.25 1.24
N LEU A 220 -15.57 9.38 1.44
CA LEU A 220 -16.22 10.64 1.81
C LEU A 220 -16.74 11.37 0.55
N GLU A 221 -17.94 11.90 0.64
CA GLU A 221 -18.60 12.57 -0.50
C GLU A 221 -17.80 13.78 -0.98
N GLU A 222 -17.30 14.60 -0.06
CA GLU A 222 -16.49 15.78 -0.37
C GLU A 222 -15.21 15.45 -1.13
N CYS A 223 -14.59 14.28 -0.87
CA CYS A 223 -13.37 13.85 -1.54
C CYS A 223 -13.63 13.37 -2.99
N ARG A 224 -14.83 12.85 -3.28
CA ARG A 224 -15.18 12.39 -4.63
C ARG A 224 -15.91 13.44 -5.48
N ARG A 225 -16.36 14.56 -4.88
CA ARG A 225 -17.09 15.62 -5.60
C ARG A 225 -16.32 16.19 -6.80
N PRO A 226 -15.00 16.48 -6.72
CA PRO A 226 -14.25 16.92 -7.91
C PRO A 226 -14.29 15.92 -9.05
N LEU A 227 -14.20 14.61 -8.76
CA LEU A 227 -14.30 13.55 -9.75
C LEU A 227 -15.69 13.52 -10.40
N ILE A 228 -16.76 13.57 -9.59
CA ILE A 228 -18.14 13.58 -10.07
C ILE A 228 -18.37 14.77 -11.02
N ASN A 229 -17.97 15.97 -10.61
CA ASN A 229 -18.12 17.18 -11.41
C ASN A 229 -17.40 17.06 -12.76
N GLN A 230 -16.20 16.47 -12.77
CA GLN A 230 -15.44 16.32 -14.03
C GLN A 230 -16.06 15.26 -14.94
N VAL A 231 -16.56 14.15 -14.40
CA VAL A 231 -17.27 13.12 -15.17
C VAL A 231 -18.45 13.74 -15.93
N LEU A 232 -19.25 14.56 -15.23
CA LEU A 232 -20.41 15.23 -15.82
C LEU A 232 -20.00 16.30 -16.83
N LEU A 233 -18.96 17.08 -16.54
CA LEU A 233 -18.46 18.15 -17.41
C LEU A 233 -17.93 17.60 -18.74
N ASP A 234 -17.16 16.52 -18.69
CA ASP A 234 -16.53 15.91 -19.86
C ASP A 234 -17.49 14.98 -20.63
N GLY A 235 -18.67 14.67 -20.07
CA GLY A 235 -19.52 13.61 -20.57
C GLY A 235 -18.77 12.28 -20.62
N ALA A 236 -17.98 11.99 -19.58
CA ALA A 236 -17.18 10.78 -19.51
C ALA A 236 -18.04 9.54 -19.21
N ASP A 237 -17.57 8.38 -19.66
CA ASP A 237 -18.27 7.11 -19.45
C ASP A 237 -18.23 6.69 -17.99
N MET A 238 -17.14 7.03 -17.27
CA MET A 238 -16.98 6.75 -15.84
C MET A 238 -15.87 7.58 -15.19
N GLY A 239 -15.88 7.60 -13.88
CA GLY A 239 -14.79 8.12 -13.04
C GLY A 239 -14.18 7.03 -12.18
N VAL A 240 -12.87 7.14 -11.94
CA VAL A 240 -12.11 6.23 -11.07
C VAL A 240 -11.30 7.06 -10.08
N ALA A 241 -11.39 6.72 -8.79
CA ALA A 241 -10.56 7.33 -7.75
C ALA A 241 -9.88 6.27 -6.89
N TRP A 242 -8.72 6.61 -6.37
CA TRP A 242 -7.96 5.77 -5.43
C TRP A 242 -7.75 6.49 -4.11
N ASP A 243 -7.53 5.73 -3.05
CA ASP A 243 -7.01 6.26 -1.80
C ASP A 243 -5.48 6.41 -1.82
N GLY A 244 -4.90 6.86 -0.70
CA GLY A 244 -3.51 7.34 -0.69
C GLY A 244 -2.45 6.31 -1.08
N ASP A 245 -2.61 5.06 -0.69
CA ASP A 245 -1.73 3.93 -1.03
C ASP A 245 -2.33 2.98 -2.08
N PHE A 246 -3.42 3.41 -2.72
CA PHE A 246 -4.19 2.83 -3.82
C PHE A 246 -4.56 1.34 -3.70
N ASP A 247 -4.70 0.84 -2.48
CA ASP A 247 -5.26 -0.50 -2.25
C ASP A 247 -6.79 -0.53 -2.35
N ARG A 248 -7.43 0.66 -2.47
CA ARG A 248 -8.86 0.83 -2.71
C ARG A 248 -9.14 1.66 -3.94
N CYS A 249 -10.05 1.16 -4.77
CA CYS A 249 -10.48 1.77 -6.03
C CYS A 249 -11.99 2.02 -5.99
N PHE A 250 -12.41 3.23 -6.37
CA PHE A 250 -13.79 3.70 -6.32
C PHE A 250 -14.26 4.17 -7.68
N PHE A 251 -15.54 3.98 -7.97
CA PHE A 251 -16.11 4.23 -9.27
C PHE A 251 -17.28 5.21 -9.22
N ILE A 252 -17.36 6.07 -10.24
CA ILE A 252 -18.48 6.97 -10.52
C ILE A 252 -19.03 6.59 -11.88
N ASP A 253 -20.35 6.47 -12.04
CA ASP A 253 -20.98 6.22 -13.32
C ASP A 253 -21.07 7.49 -14.19
N HIS A 254 -21.48 7.34 -15.43
CA HIS A 254 -21.64 8.45 -16.39
C HIS A 254 -22.70 9.50 -15.99
N LYS A 255 -23.52 9.23 -14.98
CA LYS A 255 -24.51 10.14 -14.40
C LYS A 255 -24.02 10.84 -13.15
N GLY A 256 -22.77 10.57 -12.72
CA GLY A 256 -22.21 11.12 -11.49
C GLY A 256 -22.61 10.34 -10.23
N ASN A 257 -23.22 9.17 -10.34
CA ASN A 257 -23.57 8.37 -9.18
C ASN A 257 -22.37 7.56 -8.69
N PHE A 258 -22.21 7.50 -7.37
CA PHE A 258 -21.20 6.63 -6.75
C PHE A 258 -21.64 5.16 -6.89
N VAL A 259 -20.71 4.32 -7.36
CA VAL A 259 -20.94 2.87 -7.46
C VAL A 259 -20.49 2.22 -6.17
N GLU A 260 -21.45 1.70 -5.42
CA GLU A 260 -21.16 1.05 -4.15
C GLU A 260 -20.29 -0.20 -4.30
N GLY A 261 -19.32 -0.36 -3.39
CA GLY A 261 -18.28 -1.39 -3.47
C GLY A 261 -18.83 -2.83 -3.58
N TYR A 262 -19.98 -3.12 -3.00
CA TYR A 262 -20.59 -4.46 -3.08
C TYR A 262 -21.02 -4.84 -4.52
N TYR A 263 -21.36 -3.88 -5.37
CA TYR A 263 -21.61 -4.17 -6.80
C TYR A 263 -20.32 -4.57 -7.52
N MET A 264 -19.20 -3.89 -7.19
CA MET A 264 -17.90 -4.22 -7.75
C MET A 264 -17.41 -5.58 -7.27
N VAL A 265 -17.60 -5.90 -5.99
CA VAL A 265 -17.29 -7.22 -5.43
C VAL A 265 -18.09 -8.31 -6.16
N ALA A 266 -19.39 -8.10 -6.37
CA ALA A 266 -20.23 -9.07 -7.09
C ALA A 266 -19.76 -9.27 -8.54
N LEU A 267 -19.42 -8.19 -9.25
CA LEU A 267 -18.90 -8.23 -10.62
C LEU A 267 -17.57 -8.98 -10.71
N LEU A 268 -16.63 -8.65 -9.85
CA LEU A 268 -15.31 -9.29 -9.80
C LEU A 268 -15.40 -10.76 -9.39
N SER A 269 -16.26 -11.08 -8.41
CA SER A 269 -16.50 -12.47 -8.01
C SER A 269 -17.01 -13.31 -9.17
N ARG A 270 -17.97 -12.80 -9.95
CA ARG A 270 -18.45 -13.47 -11.16
C ARG A 270 -17.34 -13.71 -12.18
N TYR A 271 -16.47 -12.71 -12.38
CA TYR A 271 -15.34 -12.81 -13.30
C TYR A 271 -14.35 -13.90 -12.86
N PHE A 272 -13.90 -13.86 -11.61
CA PHE A 272 -12.91 -14.78 -11.08
C PHE A 272 -13.43 -16.22 -10.95
N LEU A 273 -14.67 -16.41 -10.49
CA LEU A 273 -15.30 -17.73 -10.42
C LEU A 273 -15.47 -18.38 -11.81
N ASN A 274 -15.69 -17.59 -12.85
CA ASN A 274 -15.74 -18.12 -14.22
C ASN A 274 -14.35 -18.49 -14.76
N ARG A 275 -13.31 -17.79 -14.34
CA ARG A 275 -11.93 -18.01 -14.80
C ARG A 275 -11.22 -19.13 -14.03
N TYR A 276 -11.45 -19.21 -12.75
CA TYR A 276 -10.82 -20.16 -11.84
C TYR A 276 -11.92 -21.09 -11.28
N LYS A 277 -12.31 -22.06 -12.08
CA LYS A 277 -13.20 -23.14 -11.63
C LYS A 277 -12.39 -24.02 -10.67
N GLY A 278 -12.62 -23.88 -9.36
CA GLY A 278 -12.06 -24.75 -8.34
C GLY A 278 -12.69 -26.13 -8.36
#